data_81443d1170aa8b02f80ec26523eb74ef
#
_entry.id   81443d1170aa8b02f80ec26523eb74ef
#
_cell.length_a   1.000
_cell.length_b   1.000
_cell.length_c   1.000
_cell.angle_alpha   90.00
_cell.angle_beta   90.00
_cell.angle_gamma   90.00
#
_symmetry.space_group_name_H-M   'P 1'
#
loop_
_entity.id
_entity.type
_entity.pdbx_description
1 polymer ?
#
loop_
_entity_poly.entity_id
_entity_poly.type
_entity_poly.pdbx_seq_one_letter_code
_entity_poly.pdbx_strand_id
1 'polypeptide(L)'
;AEAGPQPTTVKLWYAAEDLRLARAVFVNRLSRSEASFTTTMDLLQERFGTRLGAVTLPWGEGEDFNGIIDLVRMKARHCNGTEAVESEIPEEYRAQAEEAHDHLCELVAEADDELMMKYLEGEETLTQEELEGLLSKAIAERIFVPVFAGDCIKEQGVNSLMDDIATYFPAPTDYGEMPLIDGDSLKISSDDDRPVAFVFKTLADPQQGRISFIKVLTGTLEPGLELINARTRKSDRLAHLYVMCGRDMTEVGHAYAGDIIVAPKLAAETGDTLSI
;
A
#
# COMPACT_ATOMS: atom_id res chain seq x y z
N ALA A 1 12.07 11.50 8.58
CA ALA A 1 12.14 11.64 10.04
C ALA A 1 12.65 13.00 10.53
N GLU A 2 13.47 13.74 9.74
CA GLU A 2 14.06 15.02 10.19
C GLU A 2 13.10 16.21 10.09
N ALA A 3 12.31 16.26 9.03
CA ALA A 3 11.59 17.48 8.63
C ALA A 3 10.07 17.41 8.79
N GLY A 4 9.55 16.31 9.28
CA GLY A 4 8.10 16.10 9.39
C GLY A 4 7.35 16.18 8.06
N PRO A 5 6.01 16.38 8.09
CA PRO A 5 5.18 16.49 6.89
C PRO A 5 5.51 17.73 6.06
N GLN A 6 5.97 17.52 4.83
CA GLN A 6 6.28 18.60 3.88
C GLN A 6 5.03 19.07 3.13
N PRO A 7 5.03 20.26 2.50
CA PRO A 7 3.88 20.76 1.75
C PRO A 7 3.35 19.80 0.69
N THR A 8 4.24 19.04 0.03
CA THR A 8 3.84 18.01 -0.93
C THR A 8 3.14 16.85 -0.24
N THR A 9 3.61 16.42 0.94
CA THR A 9 2.96 15.40 1.76
C THR A 9 1.52 15.79 2.10
N VAL A 10 1.35 17.04 2.54
CA VAL A 10 0.01 17.59 2.88
C VAL A 10 -0.91 17.58 1.68
N LYS A 11 -0.43 18.03 0.52
CA LYS A 11 -1.22 18.05 -0.72
C LYS A 11 -1.65 16.64 -1.15
N LEU A 12 -0.71 15.68 -1.11
CA LEU A 12 -0.99 14.30 -1.49
C LEU A 12 -1.92 13.60 -0.48
N TRP A 13 -1.79 13.95 0.80
CA TRP A 13 -2.67 13.41 1.85
C TRP A 13 -4.14 13.72 1.57
N TYR A 14 -4.47 14.98 1.33
CA TYR A 14 -5.85 15.39 1.04
C TYR A 14 -6.33 14.85 -0.32
N ALA A 15 -5.47 14.81 -1.34
CA ALA A 15 -5.84 14.21 -2.61
C ALA A 15 -6.18 12.71 -2.48
N ALA A 16 -5.43 11.97 -1.67
CA ALA A 16 -5.72 10.56 -1.38
C ALA A 16 -7.00 10.38 -0.55
N GLU A 17 -7.30 11.33 0.35
CA GLU A 17 -8.53 11.36 1.13
C GLU A 17 -9.76 11.58 0.25
N ASP A 18 -9.71 12.60 -0.62
CA ASP A 18 -10.78 12.90 -1.60
C ASP A 18 -11.07 11.70 -2.51
N LEU A 19 -10.03 10.96 -2.89
CA LEU A 19 -10.13 9.74 -3.69
C LEU A 19 -10.49 8.49 -2.88
N ARG A 20 -10.66 8.61 -1.58
CA ARG A 20 -10.95 7.50 -0.65
C ARG A 20 -9.95 6.35 -0.72
N LEU A 21 -8.67 6.66 -0.87
CA LEU A 21 -7.61 5.66 -0.91
C LEU A 21 -7.18 5.25 0.49
N ALA A 22 -6.87 3.98 0.69
CA ALA A 22 -6.11 3.50 1.85
C ALA A 22 -4.72 4.16 1.84
N ARG A 23 -4.24 4.58 3.01
CA ARG A 23 -3.00 5.35 3.15
C ARG A 23 -2.08 4.68 4.16
N ALA A 24 -0.79 4.85 3.98
CA ALA A 24 0.24 4.53 4.96
C ALA A 24 1.30 5.61 4.99
N VAL A 25 2.01 5.69 6.09
CA VAL A 25 3.18 6.56 6.24
C VAL A 25 4.40 5.71 6.55
N PHE A 26 5.48 5.91 5.82
CA PHE A 26 6.79 5.32 6.11
C PHE A 26 7.74 6.41 6.57
N VAL A 27 8.10 6.40 7.85
CA VAL A 27 9.05 7.34 8.47
C VAL A 27 10.45 6.87 8.15
N ASN A 28 11.02 7.44 7.09
CA ASN A 28 12.30 7.03 6.50
C ASN A 28 13.50 7.76 7.09
N ARG A 29 14.67 7.19 6.90
CA ARG A 29 15.98 7.75 7.30
C ARG A 29 16.14 7.92 8.80
N LEU A 30 15.68 6.94 9.56
CA LEU A 30 15.81 6.95 11.03
C LEU A 30 17.26 6.75 11.51
N SER A 31 18.18 6.37 10.62
CA SER A 31 19.62 6.29 10.91
C SER A 31 20.34 7.64 10.95
N ARG A 32 19.66 8.75 10.64
CA ARG A 32 20.26 10.06 10.71
C ARG A 32 20.28 10.62 12.13
N SER A 33 21.31 11.36 12.47
CA SER A 33 21.54 11.88 13.83
C SER A 33 20.43 12.80 14.36
N GLU A 34 19.71 13.50 13.47
CA GLU A 34 18.63 14.43 13.83
C GLU A 34 17.23 13.80 13.64
N ALA A 35 17.17 12.51 13.27
CA ALA A 35 15.92 11.82 13.07
C ALA A 35 15.28 11.47 14.43
N SER A 36 13.97 11.70 14.54
CA SER A 36 13.15 11.23 15.66
C SER A 36 11.81 10.71 15.15
N PHE A 37 11.51 9.47 15.48
CA PHE A 37 10.23 8.85 15.15
C PHE A 37 9.11 9.48 15.97
N THR A 38 9.30 9.65 17.28
CA THR A 38 8.28 10.23 18.17
C THR A 38 7.91 11.65 17.74
N THR A 39 8.89 12.51 17.52
CA THR A 39 8.63 13.88 17.04
C THR A 39 7.91 13.88 15.70
N THR A 40 8.25 12.95 14.81
CA THR A 40 7.57 12.83 13.50
C THR A 40 6.13 12.37 13.67
N MET A 41 5.85 11.43 14.60
CA MET A 41 4.49 10.99 14.93
C MET A 41 3.65 12.14 15.46
N ASP A 42 4.17 12.92 16.40
CA ASP A 42 3.47 14.10 16.96
C ASP A 42 3.08 15.09 15.87
N LEU A 43 4.01 15.42 14.95
CA LEU A 43 3.77 16.31 13.83
C LEU A 43 2.75 15.75 12.82
N LEU A 44 2.76 14.44 12.61
CA LEU A 44 1.78 13.77 11.76
C LEU A 44 0.39 13.82 12.38
N GLN A 45 0.26 13.50 13.67
CA GLN A 45 -1.01 13.52 14.39
C GLN A 45 -1.56 14.95 14.56
N GLU A 46 -0.71 15.93 14.84
CA GLU A 46 -1.10 17.34 14.87
C GLU A 46 -1.68 17.80 13.52
N ARG A 47 -1.08 17.34 12.41
CA ARG A 47 -1.45 17.79 11.07
C ARG A 47 -2.61 17.04 10.46
N PHE A 48 -2.74 15.73 10.71
CA PHE A 48 -3.65 14.83 10.02
C PHE A 48 -4.65 14.11 10.94
N GLY A 49 -4.53 14.32 12.24
CA GLY A 49 -5.45 13.76 13.24
C GLY A 49 -4.94 12.47 13.89
N THR A 50 -5.71 12.00 14.86
CA THR A 50 -5.33 10.90 15.76
C THR A 50 -5.54 9.50 15.20
N ARG A 51 -6.04 9.37 13.96
CA ARG A 51 -6.22 8.07 13.28
C ARG A 51 -4.90 7.44 12.81
N LEU A 52 -3.77 8.13 13.00
CA LEU A 52 -2.46 7.59 12.70
C LEU A 52 -1.91 6.87 13.94
N GLY A 53 -1.49 5.62 13.73
CA GLY A 53 -0.86 4.83 14.77
C GLY A 53 0.35 4.07 14.24
N ALA A 54 1.34 3.86 15.11
CA ALA A 54 2.51 3.07 14.79
C ALA A 54 2.13 1.60 14.65
N VAL A 55 2.58 0.96 13.58
CA VAL A 55 2.55 -0.50 13.39
C VAL A 55 3.94 -1.06 13.67
N THR A 56 4.97 -0.25 13.42
CA THR A 56 6.34 -0.58 13.79
C THR A 56 7.00 0.58 14.52
N LEU A 57 7.82 0.30 15.53
CA LEU A 57 8.69 1.27 16.19
C LEU A 57 10.13 1.13 15.70
N PRO A 58 10.96 2.17 15.82
CA PRO A 58 12.38 2.04 15.57
C PRO A 58 13.06 1.25 16.68
N TRP A 59 13.96 0.36 16.31
CA TRP A 59 14.91 -0.27 17.21
C TRP A 59 16.20 0.55 17.21
N GLY A 60 16.27 1.52 18.10
CA GLY A 60 17.29 2.58 18.12
C GLY A 60 16.99 3.73 17.15
N GLU A 61 17.69 4.83 17.28
CA GLU A 61 17.60 6.00 16.40
C GLU A 61 19.01 6.55 16.10
N GLY A 62 19.15 7.29 15.02
CA GLY A 62 20.43 7.85 14.61
C GLY A 62 21.47 6.78 14.29
N GLU A 63 22.67 6.91 14.84
CA GLU A 63 23.76 5.95 14.60
C GLU A 63 23.44 4.55 15.16
N ASP A 64 22.63 4.49 16.22
CA ASP A 64 22.22 3.26 16.90
C ASP A 64 20.98 2.60 16.28
N PHE A 65 20.50 3.11 15.15
CA PHE A 65 19.37 2.51 14.43
C PHE A 65 19.74 1.14 13.86
N ASN A 66 19.20 0.08 14.45
CA ASN A 66 19.52 -1.32 14.12
C ASN A 66 18.42 -2.03 13.32
N GLY A 67 17.17 -1.59 13.44
CA GLY A 67 16.04 -2.26 12.82
C GLY A 67 14.71 -1.69 13.29
N ILE A 68 13.70 -2.53 13.30
CA ILE A 68 12.35 -2.15 13.73
C ILE A 68 11.79 -3.15 14.76
N ILE A 69 10.83 -2.69 15.54
CA ILE A 69 10.01 -3.53 16.42
C ILE A 69 8.62 -3.61 15.79
N ASP A 70 8.20 -4.81 15.42
CA ASP A 70 6.89 -5.13 14.87
C ASP A 70 5.90 -5.23 16.03
N LEU A 71 4.93 -4.33 16.08
CA LEU A 71 3.95 -4.26 17.16
C LEU A 71 2.82 -5.28 17.01
N VAL A 72 2.58 -5.79 15.82
CA VAL A 72 1.55 -6.81 15.59
C VAL A 72 2.04 -8.17 16.07
N ARG A 73 3.28 -8.52 15.73
CA ARG A 73 3.91 -9.81 16.08
C ARG A 73 4.68 -9.77 17.38
N MET A 74 4.89 -8.58 17.94
CA MET A 74 5.72 -8.34 19.14
C MET A 74 7.11 -8.96 19.01
N LYS A 75 7.81 -8.66 17.90
CA LYS A 75 9.17 -9.11 17.59
C LYS A 75 10.03 -7.96 17.10
N ALA A 76 11.32 -8.04 17.41
CA ALA A 76 12.31 -7.17 16.78
C ALA A 76 12.76 -7.78 15.45
N ARG A 77 12.85 -6.95 14.41
CA ARG A 77 13.24 -7.35 13.05
C ARG A 77 14.35 -6.46 12.54
N HIS A 78 15.39 -7.07 11.98
CA HIS A 78 16.46 -6.36 11.28
C HIS A 78 16.84 -7.09 10.00
N CYS A 79 17.39 -6.35 9.04
CA CYS A 79 17.90 -6.94 7.81
C CYS A 79 19.42 -7.13 7.93
N ASN A 80 19.87 -8.34 7.59
CA ASN A 80 21.27 -8.65 7.40
C ASN A 80 21.51 -8.99 5.91
N GLY A 81 21.85 -7.95 5.13
CA GLY A 81 21.81 -8.04 3.68
C GLY A 81 20.39 -8.17 3.16
N THR A 82 20.07 -9.24 2.43
CA THR A 82 18.72 -9.46 1.86
C THR A 82 17.79 -10.24 2.78
N GLU A 83 18.29 -10.79 3.89
CA GLU A 83 17.51 -11.62 4.80
C GLU A 83 16.96 -10.80 5.97
N ALA A 84 15.66 -10.91 6.22
CA ALA A 84 15.04 -10.39 7.42
C ALA A 84 15.25 -11.40 8.57
N VAL A 85 15.83 -10.93 9.67
CA VAL A 85 16.06 -11.72 10.87
C VAL A 85 15.13 -11.25 11.97
N GLU A 86 14.40 -12.18 12.57
CA GLU A 86 13.53 -11.92 13.72
C GLU A 86 14.23 -12.33 15.02
N SER A 87 13.99 -11.56 16.06
CA SER A 87 14.47 -11.81 17.42
C SER A 87 13.47 -11.34 18.46
N GLU A 88 13.70 -11.69 19.71
CA GLU A 88 12.94 -11.13 20.84
C GLU A 88 13.22 -9.63 20.96
N ILE A 89 12.22 -8.88 21.41
CA ILE A 89 12.36 -7.46 21.68
C ILE A 89 13.38 -7.27 22.81
N PRO A 90 14.43 -6.42 22.62
CA PRO A 90 15.37 -6.15 23.70
C PRO A 90 14.66 -5.58 24.92
N GLU A 91 15.12 -5.97 26.11
CA GLU A 91 14.45 -5.65 27.38
C GLU A 91 14.21 -4.15 27.58
N GLU A 92 15.13 -3.32 27.11
CA GLU A 92 15.05 -1.86 27.18
C GLU A 92 13.89 -1.24 26.36
N TYR A 93 13.41 -1.94 25.31
CA TYR A 93 12.31 -1.48 24.46
C TYR A 93 10.98 -2.17 24.77
N ARG A 94 10.99 -3.20 25.63
CA ARG A 94 9.82 -4.04 25.90
C ARG A 94 8.63 -3.25 26.40
N ALA A 95 8.82 -2.43 27.43
CA ALA A 95 7.73 -1.64 28.02
C ALA A 95 7.13 -0.64 27.00
N GLN A 96 7.99 -0.01 26.19
CA GLN A 96 7.54 0.90 25.13
C GLN A 96 6.77 0.16 24.03
N ALA A 97 7.21 -1.04 23.68
CA ALA A 97 6.54 -1.87 22.67
C ALA A 97 5.18 -2.37 23.16
N GLU A 98 5.06 -2.77 24.43
CA GLU A 98 3.81 -3.19 25.05
C GLU A 98 2.79 -2.03 25.08
N GLU A 99 3.20 -0.86 25.54
CA GLU A 99 2.36 0.34 25.55
C GLU A 99 1.88 0.74 24.13
N ALA A 100 2.79 0.68 23.15
CA ALA A 100 2.46 0.99 21.76
C ALA A 100 1.58 -0.08 21.11
N HIS A 101 1.75 -1.35 21.46
CA HIS A 101 0.88 -2.44 21.04
C HIS A 101 -0.54 -2.27 21.56
N ASP A 102 -0.69 -1.98 22.86
CA ASP A 102 -2.00 -1.74 23.46
C ASP A 102 -2.71 -0.54 22.80
N HIS A 103 -1.97 0.54 22.54
CA HIS A 103 -2.50 1.69 21.82
C HIS A 103 -2.90 1.35 20.36
N LEU A 104 -2.12 0.51 19.67
CA LEU A 104 -2.49 0.01 18.34
C LEU A 104 -3.81 -0.78 18.40
N CYS A 105 -3.94 -1.68 19.39
CA CYS A 105 -5.17 -2.46 19.60
C CYS A 105 -6.39 -1.54 19.81
N GLU A 106 -6.25 -0.49 20.64
CA GLU A 106 -7.32 0.50 20.86
C GLU A 106 -7.76 1.18 19.56
N LEU A 107 -6.79 1.65 18.76
CA LEU A 107 -7.06 2.37 17.52
C LEU A 107 -7.76 1.50 16.45
N VAL A 108 -7.40 0.23 16.35
CA VAL A 108 -7.99 -0.64 15.32
C VAL A 108 -9.28 -1.32 15.79
N ALA A 109 -9.50 -1.45 17.10
CA ALA A 109 -10.72 -2.02 17.65
C ALA A 109 -11.98 -1.22 17.25
N GLU A 110 -11.85 0.08 16.96
CA GLU A 110 -12.95 0.92 16.45
C GLU A 110 -13.55 0.39 15.13
N ALA A 111 -12.86 -0.52 14.43
CA ALA A 111 -13.35 -1.10 13.18
C ALA A 111 -14.38 -2.23 13.38
N ASP A 112 -14.54 -2.75 14.60
CA ASP A 112 -15.45 -3.85 14.87
C ASP A 112 -16.06 -3.75 16.28
N ASP A 113 -17.38 -3.55 16.33
CA ASP A 113 -18.11 -3.31 17.59
C ASP A 113 -18.02 -4.51 18.56
N GLU A 114 -18.01 -5.75 18.07
CA GLU A 114 -17.94 -6.95 18.91
C GLU A 114 -16.55 -7.11 19.53
N LEU A 115 -15.50 -6.94 18.74
CA LEU A 115 -14.11 -7.01 19.20
C LEU A 115 -13.74 -5.80 20.08
N MET A 116 -14.31 -4.63 19.80
CA MET A 116 -14.17 -3.46 20.66
C MET A 116 -14.78 -3.72 22.04
N MET A 117 -15.99 -4.30 22.13
CA MET A 117 -16.62 -4.66 23.40
C MET A 117 -15.77 -5.68 24.17
N LYS A 118 -15.28 -6.74 23.49
CA LYS A 118 -14.40 -7.76 24.07
C LYS A 118 -13.13 -7.13 24.67
N TYR A 119 -12.51 -6.21 23.94
CA TYR A 119 -11.30 -5.51 24.38
C TYR A 119 -11.57 -4.61 25.60
N LEU A 120 -12.68 -3.86 25.59
CA LEU A 120 -13.05 -2.94 26.68
C LEU A 120 -13.48 -3.65 27.96
N GLU A 121 -14.12 -4.81 27.88
CA GLU A 121 -14.51 -5.61 29.03
C GLU A 121 -13.30 -6.24 29.75
N GLY A 122 -12.13 -6.25 29.11
CA GLY A 122 -10.87 -6.70 29.71
C GLY A 122 -10.85 -8.20 30.03
N GLU A 123 -11.80 -8.98 29.50
CA GLU A 123 -11.89 -10.42 29.75
C GLU A 123 -10.84 -11.23 28.98
N GLU A 124 -10.45 -10.74 27.81
CA GLU A 124 -9.41 -11.38 26.97
C GLU A 124 -8.62 -10.34 26.15
N THR A 125 -7.32 -10.54 25.99
CA THR A 125 -6.50 -9.82 25.02
C THR A 125 -6.84 -10.28 23.62
N LEU A 126 -6.76 -9.37 22.62
CA LEU A 126 -6.92 -9.74 21.21
C LEU A 126 -5.85 -10.76 20.81
N THR A 127 -6.27 -11.82 20.15
CA THR A 127 -5.32 -12.74 19.52
C THR A 127 -4.63 -12.07 18.35
N GLN A 128 -3.47 -12.58 17.93
CA GLN A 128 -2.76 -12.05 16.76
C GLN A 128 -3.65 -12.07 15.50
N GLU A 129 -4.40 -13.14 15.27
CA GLU A 129 -5.32 -13.25 14.11
C GLU A 129 -6.45 -12.21 14.15
N GLU A 130 -7.03 -11.95 15.33
CA GLU A 130 -8.04 -10.91 15.52
C GLU A 130 -7.45 -9.53 15.25
N LEU A 131 -6.26 -9.23 15.76
CA LEU A 131 -5.56 -7.97 15.53
C LEU A 131 -5.23 -7.75 14.04
N GLU A 132 -4.71 -8.76 13.35
CA GLU A 132 -4.42 -8.71 11.93
C GLU A 132 -5.69 -8.48 11.09
N GLY A 133 -6.80 -9.14 11.45
CA GLY A 133 -8.11 -8.93 10.83
C GLY A 133 -8.66 -7.52 11.04
N LEU A 134 -8.59 -7.01 12.28
CA LEU A 134 -8.98 -5.65 12.62
C LEU A 134 -8.14 -4.61 11.88
N LEU A 135 -6.82 -4.81 11.83
CA LEU A 135 -5.89 -3.93 11.14
C LEU A 135 -6.24 -3.82 9.65
N SER A 136 -6.46 -4.97 8.99
CA SER A 136 -6.87 -5.01 7.58
C SER A 136 -8.20 -4.29 7.34
N LYS A 137 -9.19 -4.53 8.19
CA LYS A 137 -10.51 -3.87 8.12
C LYS A 137 -10.41 -2.37 8.34
N ALA A 138 -9.70 -1.93 9.39
CA ALA A 138 -9.52 -0.53 9.73
C ALA A 138 -8.79 0.27 8.61
N ILE A 139 -7.79 -0.34 7.96
CA ILE A 139 -7.08 0.25 6.81
C ILE A 139 -8.02 0.36 5.60
N ALA A 140 -8.74 -0.72 5.27
CA ALA A 140 -9.67 -0.75 4.13
C ALA A 140 -10.80 0.26 4.29
N GLU A 141 -11.36 0.41 5.49
CA GLU A 141 -12.40 1.38 5.82
C GLU A 141 -11.86 2.80 6.06
N ARG A 142 -10.53 2.97 6.07
CA ARG A 142 -9.84 4.25 6.28
C ARG A 142 -10.06 4.86 7.67
N ILE A 143 -10.41 4.04 8.63
CA ILE A 143 -10.54 4.38 10.05
C ILE A 143 -9.15 4.59 10.63
N PHE A 144 -8.18 3.78 10.21
CA PHE A 144 -6.81 3.78 10.68
C PHE A 144 -5.81 4.02 9.54
N VAL A 145 -4.74 4.76 9.83
CA VAL A 145 -3.62 4.97 8.91
C VAL A 145 -2.33 4.47 9.59
N PRO A 146 -1.77 3.34 9.13
CA PRO A 146 -0.58 2.76 9.71
C PRO A 146 0.66 3.62 9.44
N VAL A 147 1.51 3.73 10.46
CA VAL A 147 2.81 4.40 10.38
C VAL A 147 3.90 3.37 10.64
N PHE A 148 4.83 3.29 9.69
CA PHE A 148 5.95 2.37 9.71
C PHE A 148 7.27 3.11 9.90
N ALA A 149 8.17 2.51 10.68
CA ALA A 149 9.51 2.99 10.90
C ALA A 149 10.51 2.30 9.96
N GLY A 150 11.56 3.02 9.51
CA GLY A 150 12.61 2.37 8.76
C GLY A 150 13.67 3.29 8.17
N ASP A 151 14.60 2.69 7.45
CA ASP A 151 15.66 3.36 6.72
C ASP A 151 15.96 2.62 5.41
N CYS A 152 15.58 3.22 4.29
CA CYS A 152 15.79 2.63 2.97
C CYS A 152 17.27 2.54 2.55
N ILE A 153 18.17 3.35 3.14
CA ILE A 153 19.59 3.30 2.82
C ILE A 153 20.27 2.13 3.54
N LYS A 154 19.86 1.87 4.78
CA LYS A 154 20.29 0.71 5.55
C LYS A 154 19.43 -0.55 5.29
N GLU A 155 18.43 -0.44 4.41
CA GLU A 155 17.48 -1.51 4.06
C GLU A 155 16.69 -2.06 5.28
N GLN A 156 16.61 -1.28 6.36
CA GLN A 156 15.89 -1.67 7.57
C GLN A 156 14.41 -1.28 7.50
N GLY A 157 13.51 -2.20 7.84
CA GLY A 157 12.06 -2.00 7.85
C GLY A 157 11.37 -2.03 6.48
N VAL A 158 12.11 -2.08 5.36
CA VAL A 158 11.54 -2.07 4.00
C VAL A 158 10.84 -3.39 3.69
N ASN A 159 11.48 -4.53 3.99
CA ASN A 159 10.89 -5.86 3.77
C ASN A 159 9.61 -6.02 4.60
N SER A 160 9.64 -5.59 5.88
CA SER A 160 8.47 -5.61 6.75
C SER A 160 7.33 -4.77 6.18
N LEU A 161 7.61 -3.56 5.70
CA LEU A 161 6.61 -2.72 5.03
C LEU A 161 5.99 -3.41 3.82
N MET A 162 6.79 -4.09 3.00
CA MET A 162 6.28 -4.81 1.81
C MET A 162 5.39 -5.99 2.20
N ASP A 163 5.80 -6.76 3.22
CA ASP A 163 5.01 -7.86 3.76
C ASP A 163 3.68 -7.36 4.33
N ASP A 164 3.73 -6.27 5.10
CA ASP A 164 2.56 -5.69 5.73
C ASP A 164 1.60 -5.05 4.71
N ILE A 165 2.12 -4.45 3.62
CA ILE A 165 1.28 -3.99 2.51
C ILE A 165 0.57 -5.18 1.85
N ALA A 166 1.27 -6.28 1.61
CA ALA A 166 0.67 -7.47 1.01
C ALA A 166 -0.36 -8.15 1.91
N THR A 167 -0.20 -8.03 3.24
CA THR A 167 -1.05 -8.70 4.22
C THR A 167 -2.26 -7.85 4.61
N TYR A 168 -2.08 -6.55 4.87
CA TYR A 168 -3.10 -5.72 5.52
C TYR A 168 -3.80 -4.73 4.59
N PHE A 169 -3.25 -4.44 3.41
CA PHE A 169 -3.88 -3.47 2.53
C PHE A 169 -4.91 -4.12 1.62
N PRO A 170 -6.02 -3.42 1.32
CA PRO A 170 -7.08 -3.99 0.50
C PRO A 170 -6.58 -4.28 -0.92
N ALA A 171 -6.95 -5.44 -1.44
CA ALA A 171 -6.76 -5.76 -2.85
C ALA A 171 -7.72 -4.93 -3.73
N PRO A 172 -7.43 -4.72 -5.00
CA PRO A 172 -8.33 -4.01 -5.91
C PRO A 172 -9.75 -4.57 -5.95
N THR A 173 -9.89 -5.88 -5.80
CA THR A 173 -11.19 -6.57 -5.75
C THR A 173 -12.03 -6.27 -4.51
N ASP A 174 -11.40 -5.84 -3.41
CA ASP A 174 -12.07 -5.51 -2.15
C ASP A 174 -12.83 -4.18 -2.24
N TYR A 175 -12.51 -3.34 -3.23
CA TYR A 175 -13.27 -2.11 -3.51
C TYR A 175 -14.63 -2.37 -4.16
N GLY A 176 -14.88 -3.60 -4.62
CA GLY A 176 -16.16 -4.06 -5.14
C GLY A 176 -16.53 -3.46 -6.49
N GLU A 177 -16.93 -2.19 -6.53
CA GLU A 177 -17.44 -1.53 -7.73
C GLU A 177 -16.78 -0.16 -7.97
N MET A 178 -16.64 0.19 -9.26
CA MET A 178 -16.15 1.50 -9.70
C MET A 178 -17.29 2.23 -10.43
N PRO A 179 -17.58 3.50 -10.11
CA PRO A 179 -18.62 4.26 -10.80
C PRO A 179 -18.23 4.57 -12.24
N LEU A 180 -19.18 4.45 -13.16
CA LEU A 180 -19.07 4.84 -14.56
C LEU A 180 -19.67 6.23 -14.78
N ILE A 181 -19.32 6.86 -15.92
CA ILE A 181 -19.75 8.21 -16.26
C ILE A 181 -21.28 8.31 -16.47
N ASP A 182 -21.91 7.26 -16.93
CA ASP A 182 -23.36 7.16 -17.20
C ASP A 182 -24.20 6.87 -15.95
N GLY A 183 -23.58 6.70 -14.79
CA GLY A 183 -24.22 6.44 -13.50
C GLY A 183 -24.33 4.96 -13.16
N ASP A 184 -23.93 4.06 -14.05
CA ASP A 184 -23.77 2.63 -13.77
C ASP A 184 -22.49 2.36 -12.96
N SER A 185 -22.29 1.15 -12.52
CA SER A 185 -21.07 0.70 -11.84
C SER A 185 -20.42 -0.45 -12.59
N LEU A 186 -19.08 -0.51 -12.52
CA LEU A 186 -18.26 -1.60 -13.02
C LEU A 186 -17.79 -2.44 -11.83
N LYS A 187 -18.18 -3.71 -11.80
CA LYS A 187 -17.68 -4.65 -10.80
C LYS A 187 -16.20 -4.96 -11.05
N ILE A 188 -15.38 -4.85 -10.03
CA ILE A 188 -13.96 -5.20 -10.10
C ILE A 188 -13.81 -6.69 -9.80
N SER A 189 -13.51 -7.48 -10.83
CA SER A 189 -13.36 -8.94 -10.74
C SER A 189 -12.47 -9.46 -11.85
N SER A 190 -11.61 -10.42 -11.57
CA SER A 190 -10.81 -11.10 -12.60
C SER A 190 -11.62 -12.09 -13.42
N ASP A 191 -12.78 -12.52 -12.92
CA ASP A 191 -13.66 -13.50 -13.56
C ASP A 191 -14.68 -12.87 -14.53
N ASP A 192 -14.64 -11.54 -14.73
CA ASP A 192 -15.51 -10.88 -15.70
C ASP A 192 -15.06 -11.22 -17.14
N ASP A 193 -15.99 -11.67 -17.96
CA ASP A 193 -15.73 -12.02 -19.36
C ASP A 193 -15.41 -10.78 -20.23
N ARG A 194 -15.65 -9.59 -19.73
CA ARG A 194 -15.40 -8.31 -20.41
C ARG A 194 -14.28 -7.52 -19.72
N PRO A 195 -13.03 -7.73 -20.14
CA PRO A 195 -11.93 -6.98 -19.60
C PRO A 195 -12.05 -5.48 -19.91
N VAL A 196 -11.81 -4.67 -18.90
CA VAL A 196 -11.72 -3.21 -19.03
C VAL A 196 -10.35 -2.77 -18.52
N ALA A 197 -9.66 -1.98 -19.32
CA ALA A 197 -8.33 -1.50 -19.07
C ALA A 197 -8.26 0.03 -19.19
N PHE A 198 -7.52 0.67 -18.31
CA PHE A 198 -7.34 2.12 -18.30
C PHE A 198 -5.88 2.49 -18.55
N VAL A 199 -5.64 3.30 -19.57
CA VAL A 199 -4.32 3.82 -19.92
C VAL A 199 -4.06 5.07 -19.08
N PHE A 200 -3.30 4.94 -18.00
CA PHE A 200 -3.05 6.06 -17.10
C PHE A 200 -1.77 6.85 -17.42
N LYS A 201 -0.88 6.29 -18.27
CA LYS A 201 0.38 6.94 -18.66
C LYS A 201 0.85 6.41 -20.00
N THR A 202 1.46 7.28 -20.80
CA THR A 202 2.18 6.90 -22.03
C THR A 202 3.56 7.49 -22.03
N LEU A 203 4.56 6.75 -22.51
CA LEU A 203 5.94 7.18 -22.69
C LEU A 203 6.37 6.96 -24.13
N ALA A 204 7.27 7.78 -24.63
CA ALA A 204 7.99 7.55 -25.88
C ALA A 204 9.37 6.95 -25.56
N ASP A 205 9.60 5.73 -25.97
CA ASP A 205 10.89 5.04 -25.85
C ASP A 205 11.61 5.02 -27.19
N PRO A 206 12.91 5.36 -27.26
CA PRO A 206 13.65 5.40 -28.53
C PRO A 206 13.75 4.05 -29.26
N GLN A 207 13.69 2.93 -28.54
CA GLN A 207 13.85 1.59 -29.10
C GLN A 207 12.51 0.89 -29.33
N GLN A 208 11.57 1.06 -28.40
CA GLN A 208 10.28 0.36 -28.42
C GLN A 208 9.12 1.21 -28.97
N GLY A 209 9.38 2.50 -29.21
CA GLY A 209 8.35 3.43 -29.64
C GLY A 209 7.45 3.88 -28.49
N ARG A 210 6.15 3.97 -28.74
CA ARG A 210 5.18 4.33 -27.70
C ARG A 210 4.95 3.16 -26.76
N ILE A 211 5.02 3.42 -25.47
CA ILE A 211 4.76 2.47 -24.38
C ILE A 211 3.55 2.98 -23.59
N SER A 212 2.51 2.18 -23.47
CA SER A 212 1.31 2.48 -22.70
C SER A 212 1.34 1.73 -21.36
N PHE A 213 1.20 2.46 -20.25
CA PHE A 213 0.99 1.89 -18.92
C PHE A 213 -0.51 1.77 -18.67
N ILE A 214 -0.93 0.58 -18.32
CA ILE A 214 -2.32 0.17 -18.28
C ILE A 214 -2.63 -0.41 -16.90
N LYS A 215 -3.71 0.05 -16.28
CA LYS A 215 -4.31 -0.63 -15.14
C LYS A 215 -5.47 -1.46 -15.62
N VAL A 216 -5.48 -2.75 -15.28
CA VAL A 216 -6.61 -3.63 -15.52
C VAL A 216 -7.67 -3.32 -14.46
N LEU A 217 -8.86 -2.89 -14.89
CA LEU A 217 -9.94 -2.50 -13.97
C LEU A 217 -10.82 -3.69 -13.64
N THR A 218 -11.15 -4.53 -14.63
CA THR A 218 -11.89 -5.77 -14.45
C THR A 218 -11.54 -6.76 -15.56
N GLY A 219 -11.85 -8.04 -15.34
CA GLY A 219 -11.54 -9.13 -16.25
C GLY A 219 -10.05 -9.48 -16.31
N THR A 220 -9.70 -10.24 -17.33
CA THR A 220 -8.32 -10.67 -17.58
C THR A 220 -7.88 -10.25 -18.98
N LEU A 221 -6.71 -9.65 -19.09
CA LEU A 221 -6.08 -9.33 -20.35
C LEU A 221 -5.09 -10.43 -20.75
N GLU A 222 -5.12 -10.79 -22.02
CA GLU A 222 -4.21 -11.76 -22.62
C GLU A 222 -3.62 -11.23 -23.92
N PRO A 223 -2.40 -11.67 -24.31
CA PRO A 223 -1.87 -11.37 -25.62
C PRO A 223 -2.79 -11.89 -26.74
N GLY A 224 -3.04 -11.05 -27.71
CA GLY A 224 -3.87 -11.40 -28.86
C GLY A 224 -5.31 -10.86 -28.80
N LEU A 225 -5.76 -10.35 -27.65
CA LEU A 225 -7.07 -9.71 -27.52
C LEU A 225 -7.16 -8.48 -28.43
N GLU A 226 -8.32 -8.31 -29.07
CA GLU A 226 -8.69 -7.07 -29.75
C GLU A 226 -9.43 -6.17 -28.76
N LEU A 227 -8.85 -5.01 -28.48
CA LEU A 227 -9.41 -4.03 -27.56
C LEU A 227 -9.95 -2.83 -28.34
N ILE A 228 -11.16 -2.42 -28.04
CA ILE A 228 -11.80 -1.24 -28.60
C ILE A 228 -11.51 -0.05 -27.69
N ASN A 229 -10.94 1.00 -28.23
CA ASN A 229 -10.75 2.25 -27.52
C ASN A 229 -12.08 3.01 -27.42
N ALA A 230 -12.58 3.25 -26.20
CA ALA A 230 -13.88 3.88 -25.97
C ALA A 230 -13.99 5.29 -26.57
N ARG A 231 -12.89 6.06 -26.61
CA ARG A 231 -12.85 7.43 -27.16
C ARG A 231 -12.87 7.43 -28.69
N THR A 232 -11.99 6.62 -29.30
CA THR A 232 -11.79 6.66 -30.75
C THR A 232 -12.66 5.66 -31.53
N ARG A 233 -13.26 4.69 -30.84
CA ARG A 233 -14.04 3.60 -31.40
C ARG A 233 -13.26 2.70 -32.37
N LYS A 234 -11.93 2.77 -32.31
CA LYS A 234 -11.05 1.91 -33.12
C LYS A 234 -10.61 0.71 -32.29
N SER A 235 -10.51 -0.44 -32.94
CA SER A 235 -9.91 -1.62 -32.34
C SER A 235 -8.39 -1.61 -32.56
N ASP A 236 -7.67 -2.15 -31.59
CA ASP A 236 -6.24 -2.43 -31.68
C ASP A 236 -5.95 -3.75 -30.98
N ARG A 237 -4.97 -4.48 -31.49
CA ARG A 237 -4.59 -5.77 -30.95
C ARG A 237 -3.53 -5.62 -29.87
N LEU A 238 -3.82 -6.17 -28.72
CA LEU A 238 -2.88 -6.29 -27.60
C LEU A 238 -1.86 -7.39 -27.90
N ALA A 239 -0.74 -7.04 -28.53
CA ALA A 239 0.21 -8.05 -29.00
C ALA A 239 1.00 -8.72 -27.88
N HIS A 240 1.49 -7.93 -26.93
CA HIS A 240 2.33 -8.37 -25.80
C HIS A 240 1.96 -7.62 -24.54
N LEU A 241 2.12 -8.28 -23.40
CA LEU A 241 1.97 -7.73 -22.06
C LEU A 241 3.29 -7.85 -21.31
N TYR A 242 3.68 -6.79 -20.61
CA TYR A 242 4.88 -6.78 -19.78
C TYR A 242 4.58 -6.21 -18.39
N VAL A 243 5.29 -6.73 -17.40
CA VAL A 243 5.48 -6.06 -16.12
C VAL A 243 6.81 -5.31 -16.19
N MET A 244 6.82 -4.05 -15.77
CA MET A 244 8.00 -3.20 -15.84
C MET A 244 8.54 -2.90 -14.44
N CYS A 245 9.81 -3.19 -14.20
CA CYS A 245 10.53 -2.82 -13.00
C CYS A 245 11.72 -1.94 -13.38
N GLY A 246 11.64 -0.65 -13.09
CA GLY A 246 12.63 0.32 -13.55
C GLY A 246 12.67 0.41 -15.08
N ARG A 247 13.73 -0.13 -15.72
CA ARG A 247 13.87 -0.21 -17.19
C ARG A 247 13.67 -1.62 -17.72
N ASP A 248 13.64 -2.59 -16.84
CA ASP A 248 13.51 -3.99 -17.22
C ASP A 248 12.05 -4.35 -17.44
N MET A 249 11.78 -5.03 -18.55
CA MET A 249 10.44 -5.47 -18.95
C MET A 249 10.42 -6.99 -19.00
N THR A 250 9.55 -7.60 -18.21
CA THR A 250 9.31 -9.04 -18.20
C THR A 250 7.98 -9.35 -18.85
N GLU A 251 7.98 -10.17 -19.88
CA GLU A 251 6.76 -10.57 -20.59
C GLU A 251 5.90 -11.49 -19.71
N VAL A 252 4.59 -11.24 -19.72
CA VAL A 252 3.62 -12.02 -18.98
C VAL A 252 2.49 -12.52 -19.89
N GLY A 253 1.95 -13.69 -19.58
CA GLY A 253 0.87 -14.30 -20.37
C GLY A 253 -0.52 -13.79 -20.03
N HIS A 254 -0.70 -13.26 -18.82
CA HIS A 254 -2.00 -12.79 -18.32
C HIS A 254 -1.80 -11.56 -17.44
N ALA A 255 -2.83 -10.71 -17.38
CA ALA A 255 -2.93 -9.64 -16.41
C ALA A 255 -4.35 -9.57 -15.86
N TYR A 256 -4.47 -9.57 -14.55
CA TYR A 256 -5.74 -9.67 -13.82
C TYR A 256 -6.21 -8.31 -13.31
N ALA A 257 -7.47 -8.24 -12.88
CA ALA A 257 -8.03 -7.03 -12.28
C ALA A 257 -7.13 -6.50 -11.15
N GLY A 258 -6.74 -5.23 -11.26
CA GLY A 258 -5.81 -4.56 -10.34
C GLY A 258 -4.36 -4.51 -10.82
N ASP A 259 -3.93 -5.37 -11.73
CA ASP A 259 -2.58 -5.37 -12.25
C ASP A 259 -2.25 -4.08 -13.02
N ILE A 260 -1.00 -3.69 -12.92
CA ILE A 260 -0.41 -2.63 -13.74
C ILE A 260 0.57 -3.27 -14.71
N ILE A 261 0.25 -3.15 -16.00
CA ILE A 261 1.05 -3.72 -17.06
C ILE A 261 1.47 -2.65 -18.07
N VAL A 262 2.37 -3.06 -18.95
CA VAL A 262 2.89 -2.22 -20.03
C VAL A 262 2.63 -2.91 -21.37
N ALA A 263 2.08 -2.15 -22.30
CA ALA A 263 1.86 -2.59 -23.69
C ALA A 263 2.60 -1.65 -24.66
N PRO A 264 3.67 -2.12 -25.34
CA PRO A 264 4.31 -1.37 -26.39
C PRO A 264 3.43 -1.28 -27.65
N LYS A 265 3.59 -0.18 -28.39
CA LYS A 265 2.97 0.06 -29.70
C LYS A 265 1.47 0.04 -29.75
N LEU A 266 0.78 0.08 -28.61
CA LEU A 266 -0.67 0.19 -28.55
C LEU A 266 -1.10 1.60 -28.99
N ALA A 267 -2.11 1.69 -29.86
CA ALA A 267 -2.65 2.93 -30.38
C ALA A 267 -3.64 3.57 -29.38
N ALA A 268 -3.14 3.88 -28.16
CA ALA A 268 -3.91 4.50 -27.10
C ALA A 268 -3.17 5.71 -26.52
N GLU A 269 -3.92 6.62 -25.94
CA GLU A 269 -3.41 7.82 -25.26
C GLU A 269 -3.72 7.75 -23.76
N THR A 270 -2.97 8.54 -22.97
CA THR A 270 -3.25 8.67 -21.54
C THR A 270 -4.68 9.19 -21.35
N GLY A 271 -5.45 8.50 -20.51
CA GLY A 271 -6.88 8.76 -20.27
C GLY A 271 -7.83 7.87 -21.09
N ASP A 272 -7.32 7.04 -22.01
CA ASP A 272 -8.17 6.14 -22.79
C ASP A 272 -8.59 4.92 -21.96
N THR A 273 -9.84 4.52 -22.13
CA THR A 273 -10.38 3.24 -21.65
C THR A 273 -10.50 2.28 -22.82
N LEU A 274 -10.05 1.05 -22.60
CA LEU A 274 -10.04 -0.03 -23.57
C LEU A 274 -10.90 -1.18 -23.06
N SER A 275 -11.67 -1.80 -23.93
CA SER A 275 -12.52 -2.98 -23.62
C SER A 275 -12.73 -3.84 -24.88
N ILE A 276 -13.34 -4.99 -24.76
CA ILE A 276 -13.75 -5.82 -25.89
C ILE A 276 -15.13 -5.45 -26.39
#